data_11bc4cc72a2d2475925ec0675acef714
#
_entry.id   11bc4cc72a2d2475925ec0675acef714
#
_cell.length_a   1.000
_cell.length_b   1.000
_cell.length_c   1.000
_cell.angle_alpha   90.00
_cell.angle_beta   90.00
_cell.angle_gamma   90.00
#
_symmetry.space_group_name_H-M   'P 1'
#
loop_
_entity.id
_entity.type
_entity.pdbx_description
1 polymer ?
#
loop_
_entity_poly.entity_id
_entity_poly.type
_entity_poly.pdbx_seq_one_letter_code
_entity_poly.pdbx_strand_id
1 'polypeptide(L)'
;MRKLLVLTIAVIVLGTLFAAPRYVLRFNHVLAATEPYHEAFLKWAKAVEERTKGDVKIEVFHSAQLGVEEDILEQIRAGAPLGQNTDSARMGMYVPPIGVMNIAYFIDFMGAKTPEEVIEALQKVKQSPSMKKWLDELENKYGFKVLSFFWVQGYRHFFTHKPIRQPADLAGLRIRTPPSPAWQESIRALGAQPVAIAFGEIYTAIQTKAADGAELTYANVYNGSLYEVVKYASETGHILLINFEVVSSKWFRSLPPEYQKIIEEECDKAGIEVSMKIMKELSEQFKQKFIEKGIIVISDVDKAAFMEAAKQAYIKLGIMDALQQLIKEVMGQ
;
A
#
# COMPACT_ATOMS: atom_id res chain seq x y z
N MET A 1 13.35 30.90 -74.75
CA MET A 1 13.73 29.69 -74.07
C MET A 1 13.93 30.04 -72.57
N ARG A 2 12.88 29.86 -71.73
CA ARG A 2 12.91 30.09 -70.25
C ARG A 2 13.26 28.79 -69.58
N LYS A 3 14.43 28.74 -68.93
CA LYS A 3 14.83 27.60 -68.08
C LYS A 3 14.11 27.71 -66.73
N LEU A 4 13.21 26.76 -66.43
CA LEU A 4 12.55 26.61 -65.15
C LEU A 4 13.51 25.90 -64.17
N LEU A 5 13.93 26.62 -63.14
CA LEU A 5 14.77 26.07 -62.08
C LEU A 5 13.82 25.45 -61.05
N VAL A 6 13.77 24.11 -61.00
CA VAL A 6 12.99 23.39 -59.96
C VAL A 6 13.89 23.28 -58.72
N LEU A 7 13.52 24.02 -57.69
CA LEU A 7 14.16 23.95 -56.37
C LEU A 7 13.49 22.83 -55.55
N THR A 8 14.18 21.69 -55.44
CA THR A 8 13.68 20.57 -54.58
C THR A 8 14.07 20.88 -53.13
N ILE A 9 13.10 21.28 -52.33
CA ILE A 9 13.29 21.42 -50.88
C ILE A 9 13.19 20.03 -50.25
N ALA A 10 14.29 19.45 -49.81
CA ALA A 10 14.32 18.25 -49.01
C ALA A 10 13.94 18.61 -47.57
N VAL A 11 12.71 18.29 -47.16
CA VAL A 11 12.27 18.35 -45.76
C VAL A 11 12.89 17.17 -45.03
N ILE A 12 13.97 17.41 -44.29
CA ILE A 12 14.53 16.44 -43.36
C ILE A 12 13.59 16.40 -42.16
N VAL A 13 12.68 15.42 -42.12
CA VAL A 13 11.93 15.06 -40.92
C VAL A 13 12.92 14.36 -40.00
N LEU A 14 13.50 15.08 -39.03
CA LEU A 14 14.17 14.49 -37.89
C LEU A 14 13.08 13.81 -37.03
N GLY A 15 12.72 12.59 -37.39
CA GLY A 15 12.02 11.70 -36.49
C GLY A 15 12.97 11.40 -35.32
N THR A 16 12.64 11.87 -34.13
CA THR A 16 13.27 11.38 -32.92
C THR A 16 12.95 9.88 -32.84
N LEU A 17 13.87 9.04 -33.29
CA LEU A 17 13.82 7.60 -32.99
C LEU A 17 13.96 7.47 -31.48
N PHE A 18 12.82 7.34 -30.78
CA PHE A 18 12.87 6.86 -29.41
C PHE A 18 13.40 5.43 -29.47
N ALA A 19 14.61 5.23 -28.98
CA ALA A 19 15.14 3.90 -28.79
C ALA A 19 14.19 3.14 -27.83
N ALA A 20 14.00 1.85 -28.07
CA ALA A 20 13.21 1.03 -27.14
C ALA A 20 13.84 1.11 -25.72
N PRO A 21 13.02 1.16 -24.67
CA PRO A 21 13.53 1.25 -23.30
C PRO A 21 14.46 0.07 -23.01
N ARG A 22 15.60 0.38 -22.41
CA ARG A 22 16.63 -0.62 -22.07
C ARG A 22 16.24 -1.48 -20.87
N TYR A 23 15.50 -0.88 -19.94
CA TYR A 23 15.04 -1.51 -18.71
C TYR A 23 13.54 -1.36 -18.59
N VAL A 24 12.82 -2.47 -18.49
CA VAL A 24 11.36 -2.48 -18.33
C VAL A 24 11.02 -3.12 -17.00
N LEU A 25 10.18 -2.44 -16.20
CA LEU A 25 9.53 -2.97 -15.02
C LEU A 25 8.04 -3.08 -15.27
N ARG A 26 7.45 -4.23 -15.01
CA ARG A 26 5.99 -4.40 -14.98
C ARG A 26 5.53 -4.30 -13.54
N PHE A 27 4.85 -3.20 -13.19
CA PHE A 27 4.41 -2.92 -11.83
C PHE A 27 2.92 -3.21 -11.68
N ASN A 28 2.58 -4.15 -10.79
CA ASN A 28 1.22 -4.60 -10.55
C ASN A 28 0.65 -4.01 -9.26
N HIS A 29 -0.65 -3.75 -9.23
CA HIS A 29 -1.41 -3.51 -8.02
C HIS A 29 -2.84 -4.05 -8.14
N VAL A 30 -3.44 -4.39 -7.00
CA VAL A 30 -4.78 -5.01 -6.96
C VAL A 30 -5.92 -3.99 -6.98
N LEU A 31 -5.61 -2.70 -6.82
CA LEU A 31 -6.57 -1.62 -6.72
C LEU A 31 -7.20 -1.30 -8.08
N ALA A 32 -8.44 -0.78 -8.08
CA ALA A 32 -9.10 -0.32 -9.28
C ALA A 32 -8.38 0.89 -9.91
N ALA A 33 -8.55 1.11 -11.22
CA ALA A 33 -8.00 2.27 -11.91
C ALA A 33 -8.53 3.63 -11.41
N THR A 34 -9.65 3.62 -10.70
CA THR A 34 -10.25 4.82 -10.07
C THR A 34 -9.67 5.15 -8.69
N GLU A 35 -8.80 4.30 -8.16
CA GLU A 35 -8.13 4.55 -6.89
C GLU A 35 -7.06 5.65 -7.03
N PRO A 36 -6.90 6.53 -6.03
CA PRO A 36 -5.89 7.60 -6.08
C PRO A 36 -4.46 7.10 -6.30
N TYR A 37 -4.16 5.90 -5.84
CA TYR A 37 -2.87 5.26 -6.01
C TYR A 37 -2.53 4.97 -7.47
N HIS A 38 -3.52 4.57 -8.29
CA HIS A 38 -3.25 4.28 -9.71
C HIS A 38 -2.71 5.52 -10.43
N GLU A 39 -3.33 6.68 -10.23
CA GLU A 39 -2.82 7.94 -10.79
C GLU A 39 -1.41 8.26 -10.29
N ALA A 40 -1.14 8.03 -9.00
CA ALA A 40 0.17 8.28 -8.42
C ALA A 40 1.24 7.34 -8.99
N PHE A 41 0.93 6.06 -9.22
CA PHE A 41 1.84 5.13 -9.89
C PHE A 41 2.13 5.55 -11.34
N LEU A 42 1.14 6.05 -12.07
CA LEU A 42 1.35 6.59 -13.42
C LEU A 42 2.24 7.83 -13.41
N LYS A 43 2.08 8.72 -12.42
CA LYS A 43 2.96 9.89 -12.23
C LYS A 43 4.40 9.47 -11.92
N TRP A 44 4.58 8.51 -11.00
CA TRP A 44 5.88 7.92 -10.71
C TRP A 44 6.54 7.33 -11.96
N ALA A 45 5.83 6.47 -12.70
CA ALA A 45 6.32 5.83 -13.90
C ALA A 45 6.77 6.88 -14.94
N LYS A 46 5.96 7.92 -15.16
CA LYS A 46 6.26 9.01 -16.07
C LYS A 46 7.51 9.82 -15.65
N ALA A 47 7.61 10.17 -14.37
CA ALA A 47 8.75 10.92 -13.85
C ALA A 47 10.07 10.13 -13.99
N VAL A 48 10.04 8.81 -13.76
CA VAL A 48 11.20 7.94 -13.98
C VAL A 48 11.58 7.89 -15.47
N GLU A 49 10.61 7.71 -16.37
CA GLU A 49 10.86 7.70 -17.82
C GLU A 49 11.48 9.03 -18.29
N GLU A 50 10.95 10.17 -17.86
CA GLU A 50 11.48 11.50 -18.20
C GLU A 50 12.91 11.72 -17.68
N ARG A 51 13.18 11.38 -16.41
CA ARG A 51 14.51 11.57 -15.79
C ARG A 51 15.57 10.62 -16.35
N THR A 52 15.16 9.42 -16.80
CA THR A 52 16.06 8.44 -17.43
C THR A 52 16.10 8.58 -18.97
N LYS A 53 15.46 9.63 -19.53
CA LYS A 53 15.41 9.90 -20.98
C LYS A 53 14.87 8.73 -21.81
N GLY A 54 13.93 7.95 -21.21
CA GLY A 54 13.30 6.81 -21.85
C GLY A 54 14.04 5.48 -21.68
N ASP A 55 15.20 5.45 -21.04
CA ASP A 55 15.96 4.20 -20.81
C ASP A 55 15.25 3.25 -19.84
N VAL A 56 14.54 3.78 -18.83
CA VAL A 56 13.73 3.00 -17.91
C VAL A 56 12.26 3.24 -18.16
N LYS A 57 11.50 2.18 -18.36
CA LYS A 57 10.04 2.21 -18.49
C LYS A 57 9.38 1.39 -17.40
N ILE A 58 8.42 1.99 -16.70
CA ILE A 58 7.57 1.32 -15.73
C ILE A 58 6.17 1.19 -16.33
N GLU A 59 5.73 -0.04 -16.56
CA GLU A 59 4.39 -0.35 -17.06
C GLU A 59 3.49 -0.70 -15.89
N VAL A 60 2.49 0.15 -15.61
CA VAL A 60 1.60 0.00 -14.45
C VAL A 60 0.36 -0.80 -14.82
N PHE A 61 0.08 -1.87 -14.06
CA PHE A 61 -1.05 -2.78 -14.23
C PHE A 61 -1.96 -2.72 -13.00
N HIS A 62 -3.20 -2.30 -13.17
CA HIS A 62 -4.21 -2.19 -12.12
C HIS A 62 -5.08 -3.44 -11.99
N SER A 63 -5.94 -3.51 -10.97
CA SER A 63 -6.98 -4.55 -10.81
C SER A 63 -6.45 -5.98 -10.93
N ALA A 64 -5.24 -6.22 -10.44
CA ALA A 64 -4.58 -7.53 -10.48
C ALA A 64 -4.42 -8.11 -11.91
N GLN A 65 -4.24 -7.27 -12.93
CA GLN A 65 -4.12 -7.70 -14.34
C GLN A 65 -2.97 -8.68 -14.58
N LEU A 66 -1.89 -8.63 -13.79
CA LEU A 66 -0.79 -9.58 -13.89
C LEU A 66 -0.96 -10.80 -12.98
N GLY A 67 -1.88 -10.76 -12.04
CA GLY A 67 -2.15 -11.79 -11.05
C GLY A 67 -2.46 -11.22 -9.68
N VAL A 68 -2.88 -12.10 -8.77
CA VAL A 68 -3.07 -11.75 -7.37
C VAL A 68 -1.74 -11.40 -6.69
N GLU A 69 -1.80 -10.62 -5.65
CA GLU A 69 -0.62 -10.06 -4.98
C GLU A 69 0.38 -11.14 -4.56
N GLU A 70 -0.09 -12.22 -4.00
CA GLU A 70 0.73 -13.33 -3.50
C GLU A 70 1.55 -13.99 -4.62
N ASP A 71 0.93 -14.23 -5.80
CA ASP A 71 1.59 -14.83 -6.96
C ASP A 71 2.65 -13.92 -7.55
N ILE A 72 2.38 -12.60 -7.59
CA ILE A 72 3.36 -11.62 -8.09
C ILE A 72 4.55 -11.51 -7.13
N LEU A 73 4.32 -11.54 -5.82
CA LEU A 73 5.41 -11.53 -4.84
C LEU A 73 6.34 -12.74 -5.01
N GLU A 74 5.81 -13.95 -5.25
CA GLU A 74 6.64 -15.12 -5.50
C GLU A 74 7.47 -14.99 -6.80
N GLN A 75 6.90 -14.41 -7.86
CA GLN A 75 7.64 -14.14 -9.09
C GLN A 75 8.73 -13.09 -8.91
N ILE A 76 8.47 -12.03 -8.12
CA ILE A 76 9.48 -11.02 -7.74
C ILE A 76 10.63 -11.70 -7.00
N ARG A 77 10.33 -12.55 -6.02
CA ARG A 77 11.30 -13.33 -5.24
C ARG A 77 12.16 -14.23 -6.12
N ALA A 78 11.55 -14.82 -7.14
CA ALA A 78 12.26 -15.64 -8.14
C ALA A 78 13.13 -14.81 -9.11
N GLY A 79 13.06 -13.48 -9.05
CA GLY A 79 13.90 -12.57 -9.84
C GLY A 79 13.27 -12.08 -11.15
N ALA A 80 11.96 -12.24 -11.34
CA ALA A 80 11.27 -11.66 -12.49
C ALA A 80 11.32 -10.11 -12.44
N PRO A 81 11.37 -9.40 -13.58
CA PRO A 81 11.38 -7.94 -13.65
C PRO A 81 9.99 -7.37 -13.36
N LEU A 82 9.48 -7.67 -12.18
CA LEU A 82 8.17 -7.28 -11.69
C LEU A 82 8.29 -6.39 -10.46
N GLY A 83 7.26 -5.58 -10.24
CA GLY A 83 7.03 -4.83 -9.02
C GLY A 83 5.59 -5.02 -8.54
N GLN A 84 5.36 -4.80 -7.25
CA GLN A 84 4.06 -4.96 -6.60
C GLN A 84 3.86 -3.90 -5.52
N ASN A 85 2.68 -3.30 -5.51
CA ASN A 85 2.16 -2.60 -4.34
C ASN A 85 1.70 -3.64 -3.31
N THR A 86 2.38 -3.66 -2.17
CA THR A 86 2.13 -4.63 -1.10
C THR A 86 2.11 -3.94 0.27
N ASP A 87 2.32 -4.68 1.35
CA ASP A 87 2.35 -4.14 2.71
C ASP A 87 3.43 -4.79 3.59
N SER A 88 3.72 -4.13 4.73
CA SER A 88 4.74 -4.61 5.65
C SER A 88 4.36 -5.94 6.31
N ALA A 89 3.07 -6.22 6.49
CA ALA A 89 2.62 -7.47 7.11
C ALA A 89 2.90 -8.70 6.22
N ARG A 90 2.81 -8.55 4.89
CA ARG A 90 3.25 -9.58 3.94
C ARG A 90 4.77 -9.70 3.89
N MET A 91 5.49 -8.59 3.90
CA MET A 91 6.96 -8.62 4.01
C MET A 91 7.43 -9.23 5.33
N GLY A 92 6.65 -9.09 6.39
CA GLY A 92 6.84 -9.74 7.68
C GLY A 92 6.75 -11.28 7.65
N MET A 93 6.22 -11.88 6.59
CA MET A 93 6.28 -13.33 6.39
C MET A 93 7.72 -13.82 6.10
N TYR A 94 8.57 -12.95 5.61
CA TYR A 94 9.97 -13.22 5.31
C TYR A 94 10.91 -12.68 6.39
N VAL A 95 10.65 -11.44 6.85
CA VAL A 95 11.40 -10.77 7.92
C VAL A 95 10.41 -10.29 8.99
N PRO A 96 10.07 -11.12 9.98
CA PRO A 96 8.95 -10.88 10.90
C PRO A 96 8.88 -9.48 11.53
N PRO A 97 10.00 -8.85 11.96
CA PRO A 97 9.94 -7.50 12.53
C PRO A 97 9.39 -6.42 11.59
N ILE A 98 9.52 -6.57 10.27
CA ILE A 98 8.97 -5.59 9.31
C ILE A 98 7.45 -5.51 9.44
N GLY A 99 6.80 -6.63 9.75
CA GLY A 99 5.35 -6.72 9.88
C GLY A 99 4.73 -5.76 10.90
N VAL A 100 5.54 -5.24 11.83
CA VAL A 100 5.09 -4.33 12.89
C VAL A 100 4.32 -3.11 12.38
N MET A 101 4.67 -2.59 11.21
CA MET A 101 4.10 -1.34 10.67
C MET A 101 2.62 -1.47 10.24
N ASN A 102 2.12 -2.68 9.98
CA ASN A 102 0.70 -2.93 9.65
C ASN A 102 -0.03 -3.77 10.71
N ILE A 103 0.49 -3.82 11.94
CA ILE A 103 -0.26 -4.27 13.10
C ILE A 103 -1.15 -3.12 13.61
N ALA A 104 -2.29 -3.48 14.19
CA ALA A 104 -3.25 -2.50 14.68
C ALA A 104 -2.61 -1.46 15.62
N TYR A 105 -2.90 -0.18 15.36
CA TYR A 105 -2.46 0.99 16.11
C TYR A 105 -0.94 1.27 16.11
N PHE A 106 -0.18 0.71 15.16
CA PHE A 106 1.25 1.01 15.04
C PHE A 106 1.54 2.51 15.07
N ILE A 107 0.87 3.29 14.20
CA ILE A 107 1.15 4.72 14.09
C ILE A 107 0.74 5.51 15.35
N ASP A 108 -0.31 5.05 16.05
CA ASP A 108 -0.72 5.63 17.33
C ASP A 108 0.33 5.38 18.42
N PHE A 109 0.94 4.17 18.45
CA PHE A 109 2.05 3.87 19.36
C PHE A 109 3.32 4.66 19.02
N MET A 110 3.50 5.07 17.76
CA MET A 110 4.56 6.00 17.34
C MET A 110 4.24 7.46 17.68
N GLY A 111 3.05 7.76 18.23
CA GLY A 111 2.63 9.09 18.69
C GLY A 111 2.24 10.08 17.60
N ALA A 112 2.24 9.69 16.32
CA ALA A 112 1.87 10.57 15.21
C ALA A 112 0.34 10.73 15.13
N LYS A 113 -0.13 11.99 15.00
CA LYS A 113 -1.55 12.37 15.01
C LYS A 113 -1.99 13.12 13.77
N THR A 114 -1.08 13.84 13.13
CA THR A 114 -1.35 14.61 11.91
C THR A 114 -0.72 13.95 10.70
N PRO A 115 -1.20 14.22 9.47
CA PRO A 115 -0.57 13.72 8.25
C PRO A 115 0.93 14.03 8.15
N GLU A 116 1.33 15.22 8.57
CA GLU A 116 2.73 15.66 8.60
C GLU A 116 3.56 14.82 9.59
N GLU A 117 3.06 14.62 10.80
CA GLU A 117 3.70 13.79 11.82
C GLU A 117 3.80 12.32 11.37
N VAL A 118 2.81 11.81 10.65
CA VAL A 118 2.87 10.47 10.05
C VAL A 118 4.03 10.36 9.07
N ILE A 119 4.15 11.29 8.11
CA ILE A 119 5.25 11.26 7.15
C ILE A 119 6.60 11.43 7.86
N GLU A 120 6.71 12.32 8.83
CA GLU A 120 7.93 12.49 9.64
C GLU A 120 8.29 11.20 10.39
N ALA A 121 7.32 10.54 11.03
CA ALA A 121 7.54 9.27 11.72
C ALA A 121 8.05 8.19 10.75
N LEU A 122 7.44 8.08 9.55
CA LEU A 122 7.88 7.13 8.53
C LEU A 122 9.28 7.44 8.01
N GLN A 123 9.66 8.74 7.88
CA GLN A 123 11.02 9.14 7.51
C GLN A 123 12.04 8.70 8.58
N LYS A 124 11.72 8.91 9.87
CA LYS A 124 12.56 8.44 10.98
C LYS A 124 12.65 6.92 11.01
N VAL A 125 11.54 6.20 10.80
CA VAL A 125 11.52 4.74 10.68
C VAL A 125 12.45 4.28 9.53
N LYS A 126 12.39 4.90 8.35
CA LYS A 126 13.25 4.57 7.19
C LYS A 126 14.74 4.75 7.53
N GLN A 127 15.06 5.72 8.37
CA GLN A 127 16.45 6.02 8.77
C GLN A 127 16.93 5.19 9.95
N SER A 128 16.03 4.53 10.68
CA SER A 128 16.36 3.77 11.88
C SER A 128 17.30 2.59 11.57
N PRO A 129 18.24 2.26 12.48
CA PRO A 129 19.15 1.13 12.30
C PRO A 129 18.41 -0.20 12.13
N SER A 130 17.34 -0.42 12.90
CA SER A 130 16.54 -1.63 12.84
C SER A 130 15.87 -1.80 11.48
N MET A 131 15.19 -0.77 10.98
CA MET A 131 14.52 -0.84 9.67
C MET A 131 15.53 -1.08 8.54
N LYS A 132 16.66 -0.37 8.53
CA LYS A 132 17.72 -0.61 7.53
C LYS A 132 18.17 -2.05 7.53
N LYS A 133 18.47 -2.63 8.71
CA LYS A 133 18.85 -4.03 8.84
C LYS A 133 17.78 -4.99 8.29
N TRP A 134 16.52 -4.73 8.59
CA TRP A 134 15.42 -5.60 8.14
C TRP A 134 15.19 -5.50 6.63
N LEU A 135 15.30 -4.30 6.06
CA LEU A 135 15.21 -4.10 4.61
C LEU A 135 16.39 -4.72 3.87
N ASP A 136 17.60 -4.62 4.43
CA ASP A 136 18.80 -5.29 3.89
C ASP A 136 18.65 -6.82 3.91
N GLU A 137 18.09 -7.38 4.98
CA GLU A 137 17.80 -8.82 5.04
C GLU A 137 16.75 -9.21 4.00
N LEU A 138 15.67 -8.44 3.87
CA LEU A 138 14.61 -8.67 2.90
C LEU A 138 15.16 -8.66 1.46
N GLU A 139 16.01 -7.70 1.14
CA GLU A 139 16.63 -7.57 -0.18
C GLU A 139 17.64 -8.69 -0.46
N ASN A 140 18.58 -8.91 0.45
CA ASN A 140 19.72 -9.81 0.20
C ASN A 140 19.37 -11.29 0.31
N LYS A 141 18.44 -11.65 1.20
CA LYS A 141 18.08 -13.04 1.46
C LYS A 141 16.82 -13.49 0.71
N TYR A 142 15.87 -12.57 0.53
CA TYR A 142 14.57 -12.91 -0.02
C TYR A 142 14.28 -12.31 -1.40
N GLY A 143 15.15 -11.43 -1.90
CA GLY A 143 15.06 -10.91 -3.26
C GLY A 143 14.08 -9.76 -3.47
N PHE A 144 13.56 -9.15 -2.40
CA PHE A 144 12.67 -8.00 -2.44
C PHE A 144 13.40 -6.70 -2.17
N LYS A 145 13.50 -5.83 -3.14
CA LYS A 145 13.92 -4.45 -2.93
C LYS A 145 12.69 -3.59 -2.64
N VAL A 146 12.64 -3.00 -1.45
CA VAL A 146 11.64 -1.98 -1.12
C VAL A 146 12.11 -0.64 -1.64
N LEU A 147 11.38 -0.05 -2.58
CA LEU A 147 11.66 1.28 -3.12
C LEU A 147 11.21 2.37 -2.16
N SER A 148 10.01 2.24 -1.64
CA SER A 148 9.38 3.19 -0.73
C SER A 148 8.35 2.52 0.17
N PHE A 149 8.09 3.11 1.35
CA PHE A 149 6.90 2.86 2.17
C PHE A 149 6.26 4.18 2.65
N PHE A 150 6.48 5.27 1.93
CA PHE A 150 5.77 6.54 2.16
C PHE A 150 4.39 6.58 1.48
N TRP A 151 3.83 5.41 1.21
CA TRP A 151 2.56 5.21 0.55
C TRP A 151 1.50 4.85 1.60
N VAL A 152 0.72 5.86 2.04
CA VAL A 152 -0.33 5.72 3.06
C VAL A 152 -1.69 5.76 2.39
N GLN A 153 -2.44 4.65 2.45
CA GLN A 153 -3.74 4.50 1.81
C GLN A 153 -4.91 4.98 2.68
N GLY A 154 -4.62 5.45 3.88
CA GLY A 154 -5.60 5.94 4.86
C GLY A 154 -5.86 4.95 6.00
N TYR A 155 -6.71 5.37 6.92
CA TYR A 155 -7.11 4.53 8.05
C TYR A 155 -8.10 3.46 7.62
N ARG A 156 -7.91 2.25 8.15
CA ARG A 156 -8.83 1.12 7.98
C ARG A 156 -9.85 1.11 9.11
N HIS A 157 -11.08 0.79 8.74
CA HIS A 157 -12.26 0.76 9.59
C HIS A 157 -13.01 -0.55 9.39
N PHE A 158 -13.91 -0.91 10.31
CA PHE A 158 -14.77 -2.07 10.12
C PHE A 158 -16.03 -1.67 9.32
N PHE A 159 -16.27 -2.42 8.24
CA PHE A 159 -17.46 -2.31 7.40
C PHE A 159 -18.29 -3.59 7.54
N THR A 160 -19.49 -3.48 8.15
CA THR A 160 -20.26 -4.63 8.65
C THR A 160 -21.77 -4.41 8.52
N HIS A 161 -22.55 -5.45 8.82
CA HIS A 161 -24.02 -5.36 8.89
C HIS A 161 -24.55 -4.88 10.25
N LYS A 162 -23.72 -4.78 11.28
CA LYS A 162 -24.06 -4.23 12.61
C LYS A 162 -23.02 -3.22 13.07
N PRO A 163 -23.40 -2.24 13.92
CA PRO A 163 -22.45 -1.26 14.43
C PRO A 163 -21.41 -1.91 15.34
N ILE A 164 -20.15 -1.44 15.27
CA ILE A 164 -19.03 -1.86 16.12
C ILE A 164 -18.54 -0.61 16.87
N ARG A 165 -18.61 -0.63 18.21
CA ARG A 165 -18.16 0.45 19.08
C ARG A 165 -17.01 0.03 20.00
N GLN A 166 -16.92 -1.24 20.33
CA GLN A 166 -15.93 -1.82 21.24
C GLN A 166 -15.53 -3.22 20.77
N PRO A 167 -14.39 -3.76 21.23
CA PRO A 167 -13.93 -5.10 20.83
C PRO A 167 -14.99 -6.22 21.01
N ALA A 168 -15.80 -6.15 22.08
CA ALA A 168 -16.85 -7.13 22.34
C ALA A 168 -17.92 -7.21 21.23
N ASP A 169 -18.14 -6.13 20.48
CA ASP A 169 -19.10 -6.10 19.37
C ASP A 169 -18.65 -6.93 18.17
N LEU A 170 -17.35 -7.22 18.08
CA LEU A 170 -16.75 -8.07 17.04
C LEU A 170 -16.89 -9.57 17.33
N ALA A 171 -17.28 -9.94 18.56
CA ALA A 171 -17.37 -11.34 18.95
C ALA A 171 -18.29 -12.15 18.02
N GLY A 172 -17.74 -13.26 17.49
CA GLY A 172 -18.44 -14.16 16.56
C GLY A 172 -18.53 -13.65 15.11
N LEU A 173 -18.10 -12.43 14.79
CA LEU A 173 -18.08 -11.94 13.42
C LEU A 173 -16.88 -12.48 12.67
N ARG A 174 -17.13 -12.96 11.44
CA ARG A 174 -16.12 -13.33 10.46
C ARG A 174 -15.75 -12.08 9.65
N ILE A 175 -14.58 -11.55 9.91
CA ILE A 175 -14.09 -10.32 9.24
C ILE A 175 -13.05 -10.69 8.20
N ARG A 176 -13.32 -10.32 6.96
CA ARG A 176 -12.33 -10.47 5.90
C ARG A 176 -11.11 -9.61 6.21
N THR A 177 -9.94 -10.22 6.07
CA THR A 177 -8.64 -9.54 6.15
C THR A 177 -7.68 -10.12 5.11
N PRO A 178 -6.58 -9.42 4.76
CA PRO A 178 -5.58 -9.96 3.84
C PRO A 178 -4.97 -11.30 4.31
N PRO A 179 -4.53 -12.18 3.38
CA PRO A 179 -3.99 -13.49 3.71
C PRO A 179 -2.53 -13.41 4.22
N SER A 180 -2.32 -12.84 5.40
CA SER A 180 -1.05 -12.92 6.12
C SER A 180 -1.27 -13.07 7.62
N PRO A 181 -0.35 -13.71 8.37
CA PRO A 181 -0.47 -13.91 9.81
C PRO A 181 -0.64 -12.60 10.59
N ALA A 182 0.10 -11.56 10.25
CA ALA A 182 0.06 -10.28 10.95
C ALA A 182 -1.32 -9.61 10.84
N TRP A 183 -1.95 -9.63 9.65
CA TRP A 183 -3.30 -9.15 9.45
C TRP A 183 -4.32 -9.97 10.26
N GLN A 184 -4.22 -11.32 10.18
CA GLN A 184 -5.15 -12.21 10.89
C GLN A 184 -5.04 -12.07 12.41
N GLU A 185 -3.82 -12.00 12.97
CA GLU A 185 -3.64 -11.82 14.41
C GLU A 185 -4.12 -10.44 14.88
N SER A 186 -3.95 -9.38 14.07
CA SER A 186 -4.53 -8.07 14.39
C SER A 186 -6.05 -8.17 14.55
N ILE A 187 -6.74 -8.75 13.59
CA ILE A 187 -8.21 -8.87 13.63
C ILE A 187 -8.68 -9.80 14.76
N ARG A 188 -7.93 -10.87 15.04
CA ARG A 188 -8.22 -11.77 16.17
C ARG A 188 -8.04 -11.07 17.50
N ALA A 189 -6.99 -10.30 17.67
CA ALA A 189 -6.75 -9.51 18.88
C ALA A 189 -7.84 -8.47 19.13
N LEU A 190 -8.38 -7.87 18.07
CA LEU A 190 -9.49 -6.92 18.17
C LEU A 190 -10.85 -7.58 18.47
N GLY A 191 -10.95 -8.91 18.49
CA GLY A 191 -12.13 -9.64 18.94
C GLY A 191 -12.92 -10.37 17.84
N ALA A 192 -12.54 -10.26 16.57
CA ALA A 192 -13.21 -10.93 15.45
C ALA A 192 -12.56 -12.27 15.06
N GLN A 193 -13.26 -13.05 14.22
CA GLN A 193 -12.71 -14.20 13.53
C GLN A 193 -12.17 -13.76 12.16
N PRO A 194 -10.85 -13.75 11.92
CA PRO A 194 -10.30 -13.37 10.62
C PRO A 194 -10.61 -14.43 9.55
N VAL A 195 -11.02 -13.97 8.37
CA VAL A 195 -11.16 -14.79 7.16
C VAL A 195 -10.21 -14.24 6.10
N ALA A 196 -9.18 -15.01 5.77
CA ALA A 196 -8.16 -14.62 4.80
C ALA A 196 -8.71 -14.80 3.37
N ILE A 197 -8.98 -13.68 2.70
CA ILE A 197 -9.57 -13.65 1.35
C ILE A 197 -8.83 -12.59 0.52
N ALA A 198 -8.50 -12.91 -0.74
CA ALA A 198 -7.87 -11.99 -1.68
C ALA A 198 -8.73 -10.73 -1.91
N PHE A 199 -8.10 -9.60 -2.28
CA PHE A 199 -8.80 -8.31 -2.38
C PHE A 199 -9.96 -8.34 -3.38
N GLY A 200 -9.77 -8.93 -4.57
CA GLY A 200 -10.81 -9.01 -5.60
C GLY A 200 -12.04 -9.86 -5.26
N GLU A 201 -11.97 -10.66 -4.19
CA GLU A 201 -13.04 -11.58 -3.79
C GLU A 201 -13.93 -11.03 -2.66
N ILE A 202 -13.63 -9.85 -2.12
CA ILE A 202 -14.29 -9.30 -0.91
C ILE A 202 -15.79 -9.12 -1.12
N TYR A 203 -16.21 -8.53 -2.24
CA TYR A 203 -17.62 -8.28 -2.54
C TYR A 203 -18.42 -9.60 -2.50
N THR A 204 -17.96 -10.60 -3.25
CA THR A 204 -18.60 -11.92 -3.31
C THR A 204 -18.62 -12.60 -1.95
N ALA A 205 -17.54 -12.50 -1.17
CA ALA A 205 -17.47 -13.12 0.15
C ALA A 205 -18.48 -12.54 1.13
N ILE A 206 -18.71 -11.22 1.12
CA ILE A 206 -19.73 -10.57 1.97
C ILE A 206 -21.13 -10.88 1.43
N GLN A 207 -21.35 -10.78 0.11
CA GLN A 207 -22.62 -11.06 -0.53
C GLN A 207 -23.12 -12.49 -0.25
N THR A 208 -22.22 -13.48 -0.33
CA THR A 208 -22.52 -14.90 -0.08
C THR A 208 -22.50 -15.27 1.40
N LYS A 209 -22.20 -14.31 2.28
CA LYS A 209 -22.05 -14.49 3.73
C LYS A 209 -20.91 -15.46 4.10
N ALA A 210 -19.87 -15.57 3.28
CA ALA A 210 -18.61 -16.22 3.66
C ALA A 210 -17.84 -15.35 4.68
N ALA A 211 -18.03 -14.03 4.63
CA ALA A 211 -17.61 -13.07 5.63
C ALA A 211 -18.81 -12.20 6.05
N ASP A 212 -18.81 -11.74 7.31
CA ASP A 212 -19.86 -10.87 7.87
C ASP A 212 -19.52 -9.38 7.67
N GLY A 213 -18.32 -9.09 7.17
CA GLY A 213 -17.81 -7.77 6.87
C GLY A 213 -16.33 -7.82 6.52
N ALA A 214 -15.75 -6.64 6.37
CA ALA A 214 -14.33 -6.46 6.08
C ALA A 214 -13.75 -5.26 6.83
N GLU A 215 -12.43 -5.23 6.99
CA GLU A 215 -11.69 -4.05 7.43
C GLU A 215 -10.94 -3.46 6.23
N LEU A 216 -11.19 -2.19 5.94
CA LEU A 216 -10.75 -1.52 4.71
C LEU A 216 -10.67 0.00 4.91
N THR A 217 -10.10 0.71 3.94
CA THR A 217 -10.21 2.18 3.84
C THR A 217 -11.50 2.58 3.14
N TYR A 218 -11.94 3.81 3.32
CA TYR A 218 -13.14 4.33 2.64
C TYR A 218 -13.01 4.29 1.11
N ALA A 219 -11.82 4.59 0.57
CA ALA A 219 -11.57 4.53 -0.87
C ALA A 219 -11.77 3.11 -1.43
N ASN A 220 -11.21 2.10 -0.76
CA ASN A 220 -11.35 0.69 -1.17
C ASN A 220 -12.82 0.25 -1.20
N VAL A 221 -13.57 0.62 -0.16
CA VAL A 221 -14.98 0.23 -0.04
C VAL A 221 -15.83 0.91 -1.11
N TYR A 222 -15.57 2.17 -1.39
CA TYR A 222 -16.30 2.93 -2.43
C TYR A 222 -15.98 2.40 -3.83
N ASN A 223 -14.70 2.29 -4.18
CA ASN A 223 -14.28 1.84 -5.51
C ASN A 223 -14.56 0.34 -5.75
N GLY A 224 -14.64 -0.47 -4.69
CA GLY A 224 -15.07 -1.87 -4.74
C GLY A 224 -16.59 -2.07 -4.67
N SER A 225 -17.39 -1.00 -4.67
CA SER A 225 -18.86 -1.04 -4.53
C SER A 225 -19.38 -1.79 -3.30
N LEU A 226 -18.56 -1.90 -2.25
CA LEU A 226 -18.90 -2.67 -1.06
C LEU A 226 -20.03 -2.04 -0.23
N TYR A 227 -20.37 -0.77 -0.48
CA TYR A 227 -21.56 -0.12 0.08
C TYR A 227 -22.87 -0.84 -0.27
N GLU A 228 -22.89 -1.70 -1.28
CA GLU A 228 -24.06 -2.51 -1.63
C GLU A 228 -24.26 -3.71 -0.70
N VAL A 229 -23.18 -4.17 -0.05
CA VAL A 229 -23.15 -5.40 0.75
C VAL A 229 -22.75 -5.20 2.21
N VAL A 230 -22.70 -3.94 2.68
CA VAL A 230 -22.51 -3.59 4.11
C VAL A 230 -23.50 -2.50 4.49
N LYS A 231 -23.65 -2.23 5.80
CA LYS A 231 -24.60 -1.21 6.30
C LYS A 231 -23.95 -0.16 7.18
N TYR A 232 -22.88 -0.53 7.87
CA TYR A 232 -22.21 0.34 8.84
C TYR A 232 -20.74 0.46 8.50
N ALA A 233 -20.18 1.66 8.72
CA ALA A 233 -18.78 1.97 8.77
C ALA A 233 -18.44 2.39 10.20
N SER A 234 -17.73 1.54 10.96
CA SER A 234 -17.33 1.85 12.34
C SER A 234 -15.90 2.37 12.34
N GLU A 235 -15.73 3.67 12.69
CA GLU A 235 -14.47 4.42 12.54
C GLU A 235 -13.44 4.07 13.63
N THR A 236 -13.07 2.81 13.71
CA THR A 236 -12.05 2.35 14.66
C THR A 236 -10.65 2.88 14.35
N GLY A 237 -10.36 3.19 13.09
CA GLY A 237 -9.03 3.68 12.67
C GLY A 237 -7.91 2.76 13.13
N HIS A 238 -8.19 1.46 13.20
CA HIS A 238 -7.32 0.49 13.88
C HIS A 238 -6.00 0.23 13.16
N ILE A 239 -5.93 0.47 11.85
CA ILE A 239 -4.67 0.40 11.09
C ILE A 239 -4.60 1.59 10.14
N LEU A 240 -3.52 2.35 10.20
CA LEU A 240 -3.12 3.22 9.11
C LEU A 240 -2.42 2.34 8.07
N LEU A 241 -3.03 2.16 6.91
CA LEU A 241 -2.49 1.27 5.88
C LEU A 241 -1.26 1.89 5.22
N ILE A 242 -0.09 1.36 5.56
CA ILE A 242 1.20 1.74 5.01
C ILE A 242 1.58 0.69 3.98
N ASN A 243 1.67 1.09 2.72
CA ASN A 243 2.07 0.21 1.64
C ASN A 243 3.57 0.25 1.39
N PHE A 244 4.09 -0.87 0.91
CA PHE A 244 5.45 -1.06 0.47
C PHE A 244 5.45 -1.27 -1.04
N GLU A 245 6.20 -0.43 -1.73
CA GLU A 245 6.40 -0.60 -3.17
C GLU A 245 7.66 -1.45 -3.38
N VAL A 246 7.44 -2.71 -3.73
CA VAL A 246 8.53 -3.68 -3.85
C VAL A 246 8.80 -4.05 -5.31
N VAL A 247 10.08 -4.30 -5.61
CA VAL A 247 10.52 -4.80 -6.91
C VAL A 247 11.52 -5.93 -6.72
N SER A 248 11.78 -6.70 -7.79
CA SER A 248 12.85 -7.69 -7.78
C SER A 248 14.21 -7.03 -7.53
N SER A 249 14.92 -7.46 -6.48
CA SER A 249 16.27 -6.99 -6.19
C SER A 249 17.23 -7.32 -7.33
N LYS A 250 17.04 -8.46 -8.02
CA LYS A 250 17.83 -8.84 -9.20
C LYS A 250 17.67 -7.85 -10.33
N TRP A 251 16.40 -7.47 -10.65
CA TRP A 251 16.14 -6.45 -11.66
C TRP A 251 16.71 -5.09 -11.23
N PHE A 252 16.44 -4.65 -10.01
CA PHE A 252 16.89 -3.35 -9.50
C PHE A 252 18.42 -3.21 -9.54
N ARG A 253 19.16 -4.24 -9.14
CA ARG A 253 20.63 -4.26 -9.18
C ARG A 253 21.22 -4.33 -10.60
N SER A 254 20.43 -4.69 -11.60
CA SER A 254 20.87 -4.62 -13.01
C SER A 254 20.90 -3.23 -13.58
N LEU A 255 20.30 -2.27 -12.90
CA LEU A 255 20.24 -0.86 -13.30
C LEU A 255 21.53 -0.11 -12.91
N PRO A 256 21.96 0.90 -13.69
CA PRO A 256 22.97 1.85 -13.25
C PRO A 256 22.59 2.50 -11.90
N PRO A 257 23.56 2.78 -11.01
CA PRO A 257 23.28 3.41 -9.71
C PRO A 257 22.48 4.74 -9.81
N GLU A 258 22.70 5.51 -10.84
CA GLU A 258 21.94 6.74 -11.11
C GLU A 258 20.44 6.44 -11.33
N TYR A 259 20.12 5.39 -12.09
CA TYR A 259 18.72 5.02 -12.34
C TYR A 259 18.05 4.41 -11.10
N GLN A 260 18.80 3.64 -10.32
CA GLN A 260 18.32 3.12 -9.03
C GLN A 260 17.88 4.30 -8.14
N LYS A 261 18.73 5.32 -8.01
CA LYS A 261 18.44 6.53 -7.23
C LYS A 261 17.21 7.28 -7.75
N ILE A 262 17.11 7.47 -9.08
CA ILE A 262 15.95 8.15 -9.70
C ILE A 262 14.65 7.42 -9.36
N ILE A 263 14.63 6.10 -9.48
CA ILE A 263 13.43 5.27 -9.22
C ILE A 263 12.98 5.41 -7.77
N GLU A 264 13.91 5.35 -6.81
CA GLU A 264 13.60 5.51 -5.38
C GLU A 264 13.11 6.92 -5.04
N GLU A 265 13.81 7.96 -5.51
CA GLU A 265 13.45 9.36 -5.27
C GLU A 265 12.05 9.70 -5.79
N GLU A 266 11.73 9.29 -7.04
CA GLU A 266 10.41 9.56 -7.61
C GLU A 266 9.33 8.69 -6.98
N CYS A 267 9.65 7.47 -6.51
CA CYS A 267 8.73 6.63 -5.76
C CYS A 267 8.38 7.25 -4.40
N ASP A 268 9.39 7.72 -3.64
CA ASP A 268 9.19 8.42 -2.37
C ASP A 268 8.33 9.68 -2.57
N LYS A 269 8.66 10.50 -3.58
CA LYS A 269 7.96 11.75 -3.88
C LYS A 269 6.48 11.51 -4.23
N ALA A 270 6.20 10.58 -5.13
CA ALA A 270 4.82 10.25 -5.53
C ALA A 270 4.03 9.67 -4.34
N GLY A 271 4.65 8.82 -3.53
CA GLY A 271 4.07 8.25 -2.33
C GLY A 271 3.70 9.31 -1.29
N ILE A 272 4.61 10.23 -0.98
CA ILE A 272 4.34 11.34 -0.04
C ILE A 272 3.20 12.23 -0.57
N GLU A 273 3.23 12.60 -1.85
CA GLU A 273 2.19 13.47 -2.45
C GLU A 273 0.80 12.84 -2.35
N VAL A 274 0.64 11.58 -2.78
CA VAL A 274 -0.66 10.90 -2.72
C VAL A 274 -1.11 10.64 -1.29
N SER A 275 -0.19 10.28 -0.39
CA SER A 275 -0.49 10.02 1.02
C SER A 275 -1.02 11.26 1.72
N MET A 276 -0.38 12.40 1.53
CA MET A 276 -0.82 13.68 2.07
C MET A 276 -2.21 14.05 1.57
N LYS A 277 -2.47 13.87 0.26
CA LYS A 277 -3.78 14.13 -0.32
C LYS A 277 -4.86 13.19 0.24
N ILE A 278 -4.56 11.90 0.39
CA ILE A 278 -5.48 10.92 0.98
C ILE A 278 -5.81 11.29 2.43
N MET A 279 -4.80 11.54 3.26
CA MET A 279 -5.00 11.81 4.68
C MET A 279 -5.69 13.15 4.94
N LYS A 280 -5.45 14.18 4.12
CA LYS A 280 -6.02 15.53 4.32
C LYS A 280 -7.41 15.70 3.71
N GLU A 281 -7.69 15.05 2.59
CA GLU A 281 -8.86 15.39 1.77
C GLU A 281 -9.65 14.18 1.33
N LEU A 282 -9.01 13.20 0.68
CA LEU A 282 -9.74 12.16 -0.05
C LEU A 282 -10.46 11.19 0.88
N SER A 283 -9.91 10.89 2.06
CA SER A 283 -10.58 10.00 3.03
C SER A 283 -11.94 10.55 3.44
N GLU A 284 -12.04 11.86 3.72
CA GLU A 284 -13.31 12.50 4.07
C GLU A 284 -14.24 12.59 2.87
N GLN A 285 -13.73 12.88 1.66
CA GLN A 285 -14.55 12.88 0.45
C GLN A 285 -15.16 11.51 0.16
N PHE A 286 -14.41 10.42 0.31
CA PHE A 286 -14.94 9.06 0.14
C PHE A 286 -15.94 8.70 1.25
N LYS A 287 -15.70 9.13 2.49
CA LYS A 287 -16.66 8.98 3.59
C LYS A 287 -18.01 9.66 3.25
N GLN A 288 -17.99 10.89 2.76
CA GLN A 288 -19.21 11.60 2.37
C GLN A 288 -19.97 10.88 1.26
N LYS A 289 -19.27 10.44 0.20
CA LYS A 289 -19.86 9.61 -0.86
C LYS A 289 -20.49 8.33 -0.32
N PHE A 290 -19.91 7.76 0.73
CA PHE A 290 -20.40 6.55 1.37
C PHE A 290 -21.70 6.80 2.15
N ILE A 291 -21.77 7.93 2.88
CA ILE A 291 -22.99 8.39 3.55
C ILE A 291 -24.12 8.62 2.55
N GLU A 292 -23.83 9.22 1.38
CA GLU A 292 -24.79 9.41 0.30
C GLU A 292 -25.35 8.09 -0.27
N LYS A 293 -24.60 6.99 -0.15
CA LYS A 293 -25.06 5.62 -0.46
C LYS A 293 -25.88 4.98 0.64
N GLY A 294 -26.18 5.68 1.73
CA GLY A 294 -27.04 5.22 2.84
C GLY A 294 -26.30 4.40 3.91
N ILE A 295 -24.96 4.44 3.92
CA ILE A 295 -24.15 3.79 4.95
C ILE A 295 -24.17 4.65 6.22
N ILE A 296 -24.35 3.97 7.36
CA ILE A 296 -24.37 4.60 8.69
C ILE A 296 -22.95 4.60 9.26
N VAL A 297 -22.40 5.77 9.49
CA VAL A 297 -21.08 5.94 10.08
C VAL A 297 -21.20 5.97 11.61
N ILE A 298 -20.39 5.15 12.28
CA ILE A 298 -20.28 5.05 13.74
C ILE A 298 -18.93 5.64 14.14
N SER A 299 -18.95 6.82 14.74
CA SER A 299 -17.73 7.54 15.18
C SER A 299 -17.52 7.46 16.69
N ASP A 300 -18.52 7.03 17.46
CA ASP A 300 -18.49 6.85 18.91
C ASP A 300 -17.89 5.48 19.30
N VAL A 301 -16.63 5.25 18.92
CA VAL A 301 -15.92 3.99 19.19
C VAL A 301 -15.00 4.12 20.41
N ASP A 302 -14.89 3.08 21.22
CA ASP A 302 -13.93 2.98 22.32
C ASP A 302 -12.53 2.65 21.78
N LYS A 303 -11.86 3.66 21.24
CA LYS A 303 -10.50 3.52 20.67
C LYS A 303 -9.51 2.99 21.71
N ALA A 304 -9.65 3.39 22.99
CA ALA A 304 -8.74 2.94 24.05
C ALA A 304 -8.84 1.44 24.27
N ALA A 305 -10.05 0.89 24.33
CA ALA A 305 -10.25 -0.55 24.46
C ALA A 305 -9.69 -1.32 23.25
N PHE A 306 -9.86 -0.80 22.02
CA PHE A 306 -9.26 -1.39 20.83
C PHE A 306 -7.73 -1.34 20.83
N MET A 307 -7.12 -0.23 21.26
CA MET A 307 -5.67 -0.11 21.39
C MET A 307 -5.09 -1.09 22.40
N GLU A 308 -5.76 -1.28 23.53
CA GLU A 308 -5.33 -2.26 24.54
C GLU A 308 -5.41 -3.70 23.99
N ALA A 309 -6.53 -4.03 23.34
CA ALA A 309 -6.73 -5.34 22.72
C ALA A 309 -5.66 -5.63 21.65
N ALA A 310 -5.28 -4.63 20.85
CA ALA A 310 -4.31 -4.77 19.77
C ALA A 310 -2.92 -5.23 20.24
N LYS A 311 -2.51 -4.93 21.48
CA LYS A 311 -1.22 -5.36 22.04
C LYS A 311 -1.04 -6.87 21.98
N GLN A 312 -2.13 -7.64 22.07
CA GLN A 312 -2.08 -9.09 22.00
C GLN A 312 -1.58 -9.61 20.64
N ALA A 313 -1.81 -8.86 19.53
CA ALA A 313 -1.27 -9.24 18.22
C ALA A 313 0.25 -9.17 18.20
N TYR A 314 0.83 -8.10 18.74
CA TYR A 314 2.30 -7.94 18.82
C TYR A 314 2.95 -9.04 19.68
N ILE A 315 2.33 -9.38 20.82
CA ILE A 315 2.80 -10.45 21.71
C ILE A 315 2.71 -11.80 20.99
N LYS A 316 1.57 -12.10 20.37
CA LYS A 316 1.31 -13.38 19.72
C LYS A 316 2.24 -13.63 18.52
N LEU A 317 2.57 -12.57 17.78
CA LEU A 317 3.49 -12.61 16.65
C LEU A 317 4.96 -12.58 17.06
N GLY A 318 5.26 -12.35 18.36
CA GLY A 318 6.64 -12.26 18.86
C GLY A 318 7.40 -11.02 18.34
N ILE A 319 6.68 -9.93 18.02
CA ILE A 319 7.27 -8.70 17.46
C ILE A 319 7.09 -7.48 18.36
N MET A 320 6.71 -7.68 19.63
CA MET A 320 6.61 -6.58 20.60
C MET A 320 7.95 -5.88 20.80
N ASP A 321 9.05 -6.63 20.87
CA ASP A 321 10.38 -6.07 20.98
C ASP A 321 10.76 -5.22 19.78
N ALA A 322 10.32 -5.62 18.56
CA ALA A 322 10.53 -4.84 17.34
C ALA A 322 9.80 -3.50 17.39
N LEU A 323 8.55 -3.48 17.90
CA LEU A 323 7.80 -2.23 18.13
C LEU A 323 8.54 -1.32 19.12
N GLN A 324 8.91 -1.86 20.28
CA GLN A 324 9.61 -1.10 21.32
C GLN A 324 10.94 -0.55 20.83
N GLN A 325 11.68 -1.34 20.07
CA GLN A 325 12.95 -0.91 19.48
C GLN A 325 12.76 0.24 18.48
N LEU A 326 11.75 0.14 17.57
CA LEU A 326 11.46 1.25 16.66
C LEU A 326 11.02 2.52 17.39
N ILE A 327 10.16 2.40 18.40
CA ILE A 327 9.73 3.54 19.23
C ILE A 327 10.97 4.21 19.84
N LYS A 328 11.87 3.43 20.44
CA LYS A 328 13.12 3.95 21.02
C LYS A 328 13.99 4.67 19.99
N GLU A 329 14.20 4.07 18.81
CA GLU A 329 15.05 4.64 17.75
C GLU A 329 14.44 5.91 17.12
N VAL A 330 13.12 5.99 17.01
CA VAL A 330 12.41 7.09 16.33
C VAL A 330 12.10 8.24 17.29
N MET A 331 11.72 7.93 18.53
CA MET A 331 11.30 8.92 19.52
C MET A 331 12.43 9.31 20.50
N GLY A 332 13.54 8.58 20.52
CA GLY A 332 14.67 8.85 21.41
C GLY A 332 14.37 8.59 22.90
N GLN A 333 13.46 7.65 23.17
CA GLN A 333 13.00 7.30 24.53
C GLN A 333 13.67 6.03 25.04
#